data_3f0c74a0e18e836da43ec5ebab2a3f41
#
_entry.id   3f0c74a0e18e836da43ec5ebab2a3f41
#
_cell.length_a   1.000
_cell.length_b   1.000
_cell.length_c   1.000
_cell.angle_alpha   90.00
_cell.angle_beta   90.00
_cell.angle_gamma   90.00
#
_symmetry.space_group_name_H-M   'P 1'
#
loop_
_entity.id
_entity.type
_entity.pdbx_description
1 polymer ?
#
loop_
_entity_poly.entity_id
_entity_poly.type
_entity_poly.pdbx_seq_one_letter_code
_entity_poly.pdbx_strand_id
1 'polypeptide(L)'
;MFKRDSDTEYLLGSKQPNTLPTKPFDSLVCEFLEIFSKKLNLIKNIKKYPDLKTLSFWCRKGNIYNLKKKYFSEETRMGLGMIFHITPSNIPTNFAYSLIFGLLTGNSNIVKVPSKKFDEIDIICSVINLIFKNKKFKKIKDRILIVRYKNNDLFTREISLKCDARIIWGGNLTINSVRKFELNERAREITFSDRYSLCVINFDKLPKNNKDIYKKLALDFYNDTYLVDQNACSSPHLIIWYGKNNEEKKKLFWKNVLDVVKLKYDLSERLAVEKYYELCNQLSTSNNIKNEKRYENLIYTLNLKSLVTDMDSFRGKGGFFYEFNTSKMSDIAKIINKKYQTLTYYGFNKNFFKSFLFDNNLKGIDRIVPIGKALDIGLVWDGY
;
A
#
# COMPACT_ATOMS: atom_id res chain seq x y z
N MET A 1 -20.06 14.02 23.34
CA MET A 1 -18.74 14.59 23.62
C MET A 1 -17.85 13.40 23.98
N PHE A 2 -16.77 13.16 23.21
CA PHE A 2 -15.85 12.06 23.55
C PHE A 2 -15.15 12.38 24.88
N LYS A 3 -15.13 11.42 25.83
CA LYS A 3 -14.48 11.62 27.11
C LYS A 3 -13.02 12.00 26.87
N ARG A 4 -12.58 13.09 27.53
CA ARG A 4 -11.16 13.50 27.48
C ARG A 4 -10.36 12.46 28.24
N ASP A 5 -9.44 11.82 27.52
CA ASP A 5 -8.38 11.01 28.11
C ASP A 5 -7.07 11.76 27.87
N SER A 6 -6.23 11.83 28.88
CA SER A 6 -4.92 12.52 28.85
C SER A 6 -4.00 11.93 27.77
N ASP A 7 -4.23 10.70 27.36
CA ASP A 7 -3.35 9.93 26.47
C ASP A 7 -3.72 10.04 24.98
N THR A 8 -4.75 10.84 24.64
CA THR A 8 -5.18 11.03 23.25
C THR A 8 -4.76 12.41 22.74
N GLU A 9 -3.84 12.41 21.77
CA GLU A 9 -3.41 13.60 21.05
C GLU A 9 -4.37 13.89 19.88
N TYR A 10 -4.97 15.07 19.87
CA TYR A 10 -5.86 15.56 18.82
C TYR A 10 -5.03 16.36 17.79
N LEU A 11 -4.76 15.77 16.62
CA LEU A 11 -3.88 16.37 15.61
C LEU A 11 -4.61 17.35 14.72
N LEU A 12 -5.84 17.05 14.32
CA LEU A 12 -6.57 17.80 13.28
C LEU A 12 -8.07 17.58 13.39
N GLY A 13 -8.85 18.62 13.00
CA GLY A 13 -10.27 18.53 12.71
C GLY A 13 -11.19 18.90 13.87
N SER A 14 -12.41 18.41 13.86
CA SER A 14 -13.44 18.66 14.85
C SER A 14 -13.48 17.53 15.88
N LYS A 15 -13.53 17.89 17.18
CA LYS A 15 -13.74 16.89 18.25
C LYS A 15 -15.14 16.29 18.26
N GLN A 16 -16.05 16.89 17.49
CA GLN A 16 -17.41 16.39 17.27
C GLN A 16 -17.69 16.46 15.77
N PRO A 17 -17.24 15.46 14.98
CA PRO A 17 -17.47 15.45 13.55
C PRO A 17 -18.98 15.40 13.24
N ASN A 18 -19.38 16.13 12.20
CA ASN A 18 -20.72 16.01 11.65
C ASN A 18 -20.85 14.65 10.95
N THR A 19 -21.74 13.81 11.44
CA THR A 19 -21.90 12.42 10.98
C THR A 19 -22.84 12.26 9.77
N LEU A 20 -23.54 13.31 9.36
CA LEU A 20 -24.45 13.22 8.23
C LEU A 20 -23.71 12.94 6.92
N PRO A 21 -24.15 11.97 6.11
CA PRO A 21 -23.53 11.67 4.83
C PRO A 21 -23.70 12.79 3.82
N THR A 22 -22.81 12.84 2.83
CA THR A 22 -22.89 13.76 1.69
C THR A 22 -22.82 13.02 0.38
N LYS A 23 -23.05 13.74 -0.72
CA LYS A 23 -22.89 13.19 -2.07
C LYS A 23 -21.44 12.76 -2.30
N PRO A 24 -21.20 11.55 -2.82
CA PRO A 24 -19.88 11.12 -3.23
C PRO A 24 -19.28 12.07 -4.29
N PHE A 25 -17.97 12.26 -4.22
CA PHE A 25 -17.22 13.18 -5.09
C PHE A 25 -17.82 14.60 -5.11
N ASP A 26 -18.23 15.08 -3.92
CA ASP A 26 -18.68 16.46 -3.73
C ASP A 26 -17.65 17.44 -4.28
N SER A 27 -18.12 18.51 -4.93
CA SER A 27 -17.24 19.49 -5.59
C SER A 27 -16.29 20.17 -4.64
N LEU A 28 -16.72 20.47 -3.41
CA LEU A 28 -15.87 21.09 -2.39
C LEU A 28 -14.78 20.13 -1.92
N VAL A 29 -15.07 18.82 -1.80
CA VAL A 29 -14.07 17.81 -1.47
C VAL A 29 -13.06 17.67 -2.61
N CYS A 30 -13.50 17.63 -3.86
CA CYS A 30 -12.60 17.56 -5.02
C CYS A 30 -11.68 18.78 -5.10
N GLU A 31 -12.20 20.00 -4.85
CA GLU A 31 -11.42 21.22 -4.80
C GLU A 31 -10.42 21.24 -3.64
N PHE A 32 -10.84 20.80 -2.46
CA PHE A 32 -9.95 20.62 -1.30
C PHE A 32 -8.75 19.72 -1.64
N LEU A 33 -8.99 18.59 -2.31
CA LEU A 33 -7.94 17.66 -2.69
C LEU A 33 -7.00 18.22 -3.75
N GLU A 34 -7.51 19.02 -4.69
CA GLU A 34 -6.68 19.73 -5.67
C GLU A 34 -5.74 20.72 -4.97
N ILE A 35 -6.25 21.50 -4.02
CA ILE A 35 -5.46 22.47 -3.24
C ILE A 35 -4.46 21.72 -2.35
N PHE A 36 -4.88 20.62 -1.72
CA PHE A 36 -4.01 19.76 -0.91
C PHE A 36 -2.84 19.23 -1.73
N SER A 37 -3.12 18.68 -2.92
CA SER A 37 -2.09 18.23 -3.87
C SER A 37 -1.08 19.35 -4.19
N LYS A 38 -1.56 20.52 -4.55
CA LYS A 38 -0.69 21.67 -4.89
C LYS A 38 0.19 22.10 -3.70
N LYS A 39 -0.42 22.25 -2.51
CA LYS A 39 0.31 22.68 -1.30
C LYS A 39 1.31 21.64 -0.82
N LEU A 40 0.94 20.35 -0.86
CA LEU A 40 1.84 19.28 -0.47
C LEU A 40 3.07 19.21 -1.39
N ASN A 41 2.88 19.43 -2.71
CA ASN A 41 3.98 19.44 -3.66
C ASN A 41 4.95 20.64 -3.48
N LEU A 42 4.51 21.71 -2.82
CA LEU A 42 5.30 22.89 -2.52
C LEU A 42 6.11 22.78 -1.22
N ILE A 43 5.98 21.69 -0.47
CA ILE A 43 6.74 21.49 0.77
C ILE A 43 8.24 21.49 0.47
N LYS A 44 8.98 22.27 1.26
CA LYS A 44 10.44 22.32 1.16
C LYS A 44 11.02 20.92 1.39
N ASN A 45 11.92 20.50 0.52
CA ASN A 45 12.56 19.18 0.57
C ASN A 45 11.61 17.97 0.45
N ILE A 46 10.46 18.10 -0.21
CA ILE A 46 9.52 16.97 -0.44
C ILE A 46 10.19 15.77 -1.12
N LYS A 47 11.32 15.98 -1.78
CA LYS A 47 12.12 14.89 -2.39
C LYS A 47 12.65 13.88 -1.36
N LYS A 48 12.78 14.27 -0.08
CA LYS A 48 13.14 13.38 1.02
C LYS A 48 12.01 12.43 1.44
N TYR A 49 10.78 12.73 1.00
CA TYR A 49 9.57 11.97 1.33
C TYR A 49 8.88 11.51 0.04
N PRO A 50 9.38 10.42 -0.61
CA PRO A 50 8.85 9.96 -1.90
C PRO A 50 7.36 9.58 -1.83
N ASP A 51 6.91 9.08 -0.70
CA ASP A 51 5.52 8.73 -0.42
C ASP A 51 4.60 9.96 -0.35
N LEU A 52 5.05 11.08 0.24
CA LEU A 52 4.32 12.37 0.19
C LEU A 52 4.20 12.91 -1.23
N LYS A 53 5.26 12.77 -2.02
CA LYS A 53 5.25 13.16 -3.43
C LYS A 53 4.26 12.31 -4.23
N THR A 54 4.24 11.01 -3.96
CA THR A 54 3.28 10.07 -4.57
C THR A 54 1.84 10.42 -4.18
N LEU A 55 1.59 10.71 -2.90
CA LEU A 55 0.28 11.16 -2.41
C LEU A 55 -0.16 12.47 -3.08
N SER A 56 0.74 13.46 -3.18
CA SER A 56 0.47 14.72 -3.86
C SER A 56 0.05 14.48 -5.31
N PHE A 57 0.80 13.65 -6.03
CA PHE A 57 0.50 13.29 -7.41
C PHE A 57 -0.83 12.55 -7.54
N TRP A 58 -1.15 11.66 -6.60
CA TRP A 58 -2.39 10.90 -6.59
C TRP A 58 -3.62 11.80 -6.36
N CYS A 59 -3.51 12.83 -5.51
CA CYS A 59 -4.58 13.79 -5.22
C CYS A 59 -4.86 14.81 -6.34
N ARG A 60 -4.15 14.75 -7.48
CA ARG A 60 -4.34 15.69 -8.59
C ARG A 60 -5.74 15.61 -9.17
N LYS A 61 -6.24 16.77 -9.61
CA LYS A 61 -7.56 16.91 -10.24
C LYS A 61 -7.86 15.86 -11.30
N GLY A 62 -6.87 15.58 -12.19
CA GLY A 62 -7.03 14.59 -13.26
C GLY A 62 -7.24 13.16 -12.73
N ASN A 63 -6.52 12.76 -11.67
CA ASN A 63 -6.71 11.44 -11.05
C ASN A 63 -8.05 11.35 -10.31
N ILE A 64 -8.41 12.38 -9.54
CA ILE A 64 -9.71 12.44 -8.85
C ILE A 64 -10.86 12.40 -9.85
N TYR A 65 -10.74 13.08 -11.00
CA TYR A 65 -11.72 13.01 -12.08
C TYR A 65 -11.85 11.59 -12.65
N ASN A 66 -10.73 10.90 -12.89
CA ASN A 66 -10.73 9.52 -13.37
C ASN A 66 -11.35 8.55 -12.35
N LEU A 67 -11.07 8.74 -11.06
CA LEU A 67 -11.71 7.96 -9.98
C LEU A 67 -13.22 8.21 -9.96
N LYS A 68 -13.64 9.48 -10.06
CA LYS A 68 -15.06 9.85 -10.14
C LYS A 68 -15.76 9.16 -11.29
N LYS A 69 -15.17 9.18 -12.50
CA LYS A 69 -15.74 8.51 -13.67
C LYS A 69 -15.92 7.02 -13.49
N LYS A 70 -14.98 6.36 -12.79
CA LYS A 70 -15.05 4.92 -12.50
C LYS A 70 -16.03 4.57 -11.38
N TYR A 71 -16.25 5.50 -10.43
CA TYR A 71 -17.10 5.28 -9.26
C TYR A 71 -18.59 5.35 -9.61
N PHE A 72 -18.98 6.29 -10.47
CA PHE A 72 -20.39 6.44 -10.83
C PHE A 72 -20.81 5.33 -11.80
N SER A 73 -21.82 4.57 -11.35
CA SER A 73 -22.61 3.61 -12.10
C SER A 73 -24.05 4.15 -12.21
N GLU A 74 -24.97 3.36 -12.76
CA GLU A 74 -26.40 3.69 -12.83
C GLU A 74 -27.06 3.79 -11.45
N GLU A 75 -26.45 3.17 -10.43
CA GLU A 75 -26.98 3.16 -9.06
C GLU A 75 -26.69 4.47 -8.32
N THR A 76 -27.68 4.95 -7.57
CA THR A 76 -27.51 6.07 -6.65
C THR A 76 -26.75 5.63 -5.41
N ARG A 77 -25.65 6.31 -5.12
CA ARG A 77 -24.79 6.05 -3.94
C ARG A 77 -24.72 7.28 -3.05
N MET A 78 -24.68 7.03 -1.75
CA MET A 78 -24.51 8.04 -0.69
C MET A 78 -23.47 7.54 0.31
N GLY A 79 -22.84 8.45 1.05
CA GLY A 79 -21.97 8.08 2.17
C GLY A 79 -22.74 7.31 3.24
N LEU A 80 -22.05 6.45 3.98
CA LEU A 80 -22.64 5.69 5.09
C LEU A 80 -22.93 6.56 6.32
N GLY A 81 -22.08 7.56 6.56
CA GLY A 81 -22.11 8.39 7.77
C GLY A 81 -20.70 8.57 8.34
N MET A 82 -20.44 8.05 9.52
CA MET A 82 -19.15 8.15 10.20
C MET A 82 -18.30 6.88 9.99
N ILE A 83 -17.09 7.04 9.47
CA ILE A 83 -16.12 5.95 9.33
C ILE A 83 -15.01 6.11 10.36
N PHE A 84 -14.71 5.03 11.08
CA PHE A 84 -13.57 4.91 11.97
C PHE A 84 -12.43 4.18 11.28
N HIS A 85 -11.30 4.86 11.05
CA HIS A 85 -10.11 4.31 10.43
C HIS A 85 -9.03 4.04 11.47
N ILE A 86 -8.53 2.82 11.53
CA ILE A 86 -7.36 2.42 12.31
C ILE A 86 -6.25 2.12 11.32
N THR A 87 -5.17 2.91 11.35
CA THR A 87 -4.15 2.90 10.28
C THR A 87 -2.81 2.34 10.76
N PRO A 88 -2.03 1.72 9.84
CA PRO A 88 -0.83 0.97 10.17
C PRO A 88 0.38 1.88 10.35
N SER A 89 1.46 1.35 10.93
CA SER A 89 2.71 2.07 11.15
C SER A 89 3.81 1.82 10.11
N ASN A 90 3.60 0.87 9.19
CA ASN A 90 4.60 0.51 8.17
C ASN A 90 4.63 1.47 6.97
N ILE A 91 3.52 2.17 6.69
CA ILE A 91 3.42 3.19 5.65
C ILE A 91 2.76 4.42 6.26
N PRO A 92 3.55 5.47 6.65
CA PRO A 92 3.03 6.63 7.35
C PRO A 92 1.94 7.40 6.61
N THR A 93 1.97 7.39 5.28
CA THR A 93 0.99 8.09 4.43
C THR A 93 -0.31 7.32 4.20
N ASN A 94 -0.41 6.05 4.61
CA ASN A 94 -1.61 5.23 4.39
C ASN A 94 -2.88 5.86 4.97
N PHE A 95 -2.79 6.49 6.14
CA PHE A 95 -3.93 7.14 6.78
C PHE A 95 -4.57 8.21 5.88
N ALA A 96 -3.77 8.92 5.10
CA ALA A 96 -4.25 9.97 4.21
C ALA A 96 -5.06 9.37 3.05
N TYR A 97 -4.63 8.26 2.45
CA TYR A 97 -5.42 7.56 1.44
C TYR A 97 -6.75 7.08 2.02
N SER A 98 -6.74 6.47 3.20
CA SER A 98 -7.95 5.98 3.88
C SER A 98 -8.93 7.13 4.18
N LEU A 99 -8.43 8.26 4.72
CA LEU A 99 -9.19 9.48 4.93
C LEU A 99 -9.79 10.03 3.63
N ILE A 100 -8.97 10.13 2.58
CA ILE A 100 -9.39 10.71 1.30
C ILE A 100 -10.49 9.86 0.64
N PHE A 101 -10.38 8.54 0.67
CA PHE A 101 -11.45 7.67 0.19
C PHE A 101 -12.75 7.87 0.98
N GLY A 102 -12.66 7.97 2.31
CA GLY A 102 -13.81 8.27 3.15
C GLY A 102 -14.48 9.60 2.79
N LEU A 103 -13.69 10.66 2.56
CA LEU A 103 -14.22 11.97 2.11
C LEU A 103 -14.82 11.91 0.70
N LEU A 104 -14.13 11.27 -0.26
CA LEU A 104 -14.61 11.14 -1.64
C LEU A 104 -15.90 10.35 -1.74
N THR A 105 -16.13 9.41 -0.84
CA THR A 105 -17.37 8.62 -0.78
C THR A 105 -18.45 9.27 0.08
N GLY A 106 -18.23 10.51 0.55
CA GLY A 106 -19.25 11.33 1.23
C GLY A 106 -19.39 11.05 2.72
N ASN A 107 -18.36 10.51 3.37
CA ASN A 107 -18.39 10.15 4.78
C ASN A 107 -17.70 11.18 5.67
N SER A 108 -18.04 11.17 6.96
CA SER A 108 -17.24 11.75 8.03
C SER A 108 -16.21 10.74 8.50
N ASN A 109 -15.06 11.20 8.97
CA ASN A 109 -13.93 10.32 9.18
C ASN A 109 -13.24 10.60 10.50
N ILE A 110 -13.12 9.60 11.35
CA ILE A 110 -12.26 9.59 12.52
C ILE A 110 -11.10 8.67 12.22
N VAL A 111 -9.88 9.22 12.22
CA VAL A 111 -8.69 8.49 11.82
C VAL A 111 -7.72 8.38 12.99
N LYS A 112 -7.52 7.17 13.46
CA LYS A 112 -6.46 6.85 14.41
C LYS A 112 -5.17 6.59 13.63
N VAL A 113 -4.20 7.51 13.75
CA VAL A 113 -2.86 7.33 13.18
C VAL A 113 -1.98 6.49 14.11
N PRO A 114 -0.82 5.97 13.61
CA PRO A 114 0.14 5.25 14.44
C PRO A 114 0.53 6.01 15.70
N SER A 115 0.76 5.28 16.80
CA SER A 115 1.26 5.86 18.05
C SER A 115 2.68 6.40 17.91
N LYS A 116 3.49 5.78 17.06
CA LYS A 116 4.82 6.28 16.68
C LYS A 116 4.66 7.58 15.87
N LYS A 117 5.49 8.58 16.18
CA LYS A 117 5.54 9.83 15.41
C LYS A 117 6.28 9.63 14.11
N PHE A 118 5.77 10.27 13.05
CA PHE A 118 6.33 10.28 11.71
C PHE A 118 6.18 11.69 11.13
N ASP A 119 7.24 12.20 10.54
CA ASP A 119 7.26 13.53 9.92
C ASP A 119 6.19 13.68 8.84
N GLU A 120 5.94 12.61 8.07
CA GLU A 120 4.94 12.58 7.01
C GLU A 120 3.53 12.87 7.53
N ILE A 121 3.18 12.34 8.71
CA ILE A 121 1.88 12.57 9.35
C ILE A 121 1.77 14.04 9.75
N ASP A 122 2.80 14.57 10.39
CA ASP A 122 2.82 15.94 10.88
C ASP A 122 2.80 16.95 9.70
N ILE A 123 3.52 16.66 8.61
CA ILE A 123 3.49 17.46 7.37
C ILE A 123 2.09 17.46 6.76
N ILE A 124 1.46 16.29 6.60
CA ILE A 124 0.10 16.18 6.04
C ILE A 124 -0.90 16.96 6.88
N CYS A 125 -0.88 16.78 8.21
CA CYS A 125 -1.76 17.50 9.12
C CYS A 125 -1.54 19.02 9.05
N SER A 126 -0.29 19.46 8.95
CA SER A 126 0.05 20.89 8.83
C SER A 126 -0.50 21.49 7.53
N VAL A 127 -0.35 20.77 6.41
CA VAL A 127 -0.90 21.23 5.11
C VAL A 127 -2.42 21.30 5.16
N ILE A 128 -3.10 20.32 5.73
CA ILE A 128 -4.56 20.34 5.88
C ILE A 128 -5.01 21.49 6.79
N ASN A 129 -4.33 21.72 7.93
CA ASN A 129 -4.61 22.84 8.82
C ASN A 129 -4.45 24.19 8.12
N LEU A 130 -3.44 24.32 7.25
CA LEU A 130 -3.24 25.54 6.46
C LEU A 130 -4.42 25.79 5.50
N ILE A 131 -4.98 24.73 4.90
CA ILE A 131 -6.16 24.85 4.02
C ILE A 131 -7.39 25.24 4.83
N PHE A 132 -7.55 24.70 6.05
CA PHE A 132 -8.69 24.99 6.93
C PHE A 132 -8.71 26.40 7.53
N LYS A 133 -7.64 27.21 7.36
CA LYS A 133 -7.69 28.66 7.63
C LYS A 133 -8.69 29.38 6.70
N ASN A 134 -8.95 28.83 5.51
CA ASN A 134 -10.00 29.33 4.64
C ASN A 134 -11.37 28.79 5.10
N LYS A 135 -12.26 29.73 5.51
CA LYS A 135 -13.61 29.45 5.98
C LYS A 135 -14.47 28.62 5.00
N LYS A 136 -14.16 28.68 3.69
CA LYS A 136 -14.80 27.87 2.66
C LYS A 136 -14.77 26.37 2.99
N PHE A 137 -13.70 25.88 3.57
CA PHE A 137 -13.51 24.45 3.89
C PHE A 137 -13.98 24.05 5.30
N LYS A 138 -14.73 24.93 5.99
CA LYS A 138 -15.28 24.63 7.32
C LYS A 138 -16.09 23.34 7.32
N LYS A 139 -16.95 23.14 6.30
CA LYS A 139 -17.77 21.93 6.17
C LYS A 139 -16.93 20.64 6.08
N ILE A 140 -15.74 20.70 5.47
CA ILE A 140 -14.81 19.54 5.41
C ILE A 140 -14.13 19.35 6.75
N LYS A 141 -13.63 20.44 7.36
CA LYS A 141 -13.03 20.41 8.71
C LYS A 141 -13.95 19.75 9.73
N ASP A 142 -15.24 20.10 9.69
CA ASP A 142 -16.27 19.59 10.61
C ASP A 142 -16.59 18.09 10.38
N ARG A 143 -15.98 17.43 9.38
CA ARG A 143 -16.19 16.03 9.01
C ARG A 143 -14.93 15.17 9.21
N ILE A 144 -13.89 15.73 9.79
CA ILE A 144 -12.60 15.06 9.99
C ILE A 144 -12.22 15.17 11.46
N LEU A 145 -11.71 14.07 12.01
CA LEU A 145 -10.96 14.04 13.25
C LEU A 145 -9.77 13.12 13.10
N ILE A 146 -8.56 13.61 13.30
CA ILE A 146 -7.35 12.80 13.33
C ILE A 146 -6.80 12.78 14.75
N VAL A 147 -6.58 11.57 15.27
CA VAL A 147 -6.12 11.32 16.64
C VAL A 147 -4.93 10.38 16.67
N ARG A 148 -4.07 10.56 17.67
CA ARG A 148 -2.97 9.66 18.00
C ARG A 148 -3.10 9.20 19.43
N TYR A 149 -3.06 7.90 19.65
CA TYR A 149 -2.98 7.28 20.98
C TYR A 149 -2.33 5.90 20.89
N LYS A 150 -1.78 5.42 21.99
CA LYS A 150 -1.16 4.08 22.03
C LYS A 150 -2.19 3.02 22.39
N ASN A 151 -2.75 3.08 23.59
CA ASN A 151 -3.77 2.19 24.10
C ASN A 151 -4.85 3.03 24.76
N ASN A 152 -5.97 3.22 24.09
CA ASN A 152 -7.15 3.87 24.64
C ASN A 152 -8.38 3.06 24.26
N ASP A 153 -8.64 2.04 25.07
CA ASP A 153 -9.74 1.09 24.83
C ASP A 153 -11.10 1.77 24.98
N LEU A 154 -11.22 2.74 25.87
CA LEU A 154 -12.48 3.49 26.06
C LEU A 154 -12.81 4.31 24.82
N PHE A 155 -11.86 5.05 24.28
CA PHE A 155 -12.04 5.83 23.06
C PHE A 155 -12.33 4.92 21.87
N THR A 156 -11.56 3.84 21.71
CA THR A 156 -11.73 2.87 20.62
C THR A 156 -13.11 2.21 20.68
N ARG A 157 -13.57 1.81 21.86
CA ARG A 157 -14.91 1.24 22.08
C ARG A 157 -16.01 2.25 21.75
N GLU A 158 -15.90 3.47 22.27
CA GLU A 158 -16.91 4.51 22.05
C GLU A 158 -17.09 4.82 20.56
N ILE A 159 -15.98 4.98 19.83
CA ILE A 159 -16.04 5.25 18.39
C ILE A 159 -16.56 4.04 17.62
N SER A 160 -16.15 2.82 17.98
CA SER A 160 -16.60 1.59 17.34
C SER A 160 -18.10 1.41 17.43
N LEU A 161 -18.70 1.71 18.59
CA LEU A 161 -20.16 1.64 18.79
C LEU A 161 -20.95 2.73 18.02
N LYS A 162 -20.30 3.87 17.73
CA LYS A 162 -20.95 5.02 17.09
C LYS A 162 -20.75 5.08 15.58
N CYS A 163 -19.75 4.38 15.04
CA CYS A 163 -19.43 4.46 13.63
C CYS A 163 -20.37 3.61 12.77
N ASP A 164 -20.60 4.07 11.54
CA ASP A 164 -21.34 3.33 10.51
C ASP A 164 -20.46 2.37 9.75
N ALA A 165 -19.13 2.59 9.77
CA ALA A 165 -18.14 1.64 9.28
C ALA A 165 -16.83 1.76 10.05
N ARG A 166 -16.13 0.61 10.21
CA ARG A 166 -14.80 0.53 10.78
C ARG A 166 -13.83 -0.06 9.75
N ILE A 167 -12.74 0.65 9.48
CA ILE A 167 -11.69 0.23 8.55
C ILE A 167 -10.43 -0.03 9.36
N ILE A 168 -9.91 -1.25 9.30
CA ILE A 168 -8.72 -1.66 10.05
C ILE A 168 -7.61 -2.04 9.06
N TRP A 169 -6.53 -1.27 9.09
CA TRP A 169 -5.30 -1.57 8.38
C TRP A 169 -4.28 -2.11 9.37
N GLY A 170 -3.91 -3.37 9.27
CA GLY A 170 -2.93 -3.94 10.19
C GLY A 170 -2.82 -5.45 10.10
N GLY A 171 -1.80 -5.99 10.75
CA GLY A 171 -1.62 -7.44 10.84
C GLY A 171 -2.72 -8.10 11.70
N ASN A 172 -2.77 -9.43 11.65
CA ASN A 172 -3.81 -10.24 12.30
C ASN A 172 -3.97 -9.92 13.79
N LEU A 173 -2.87 -9.66 14.52
CA LEU A 173 -2.92 -9.30 15.94
C LEU A 173 -3.66 -7.98 16.17
N THR A 174 -3.41 -6.97 15.34
CA THR A 174 -4.11 -5.68 15.41
C THR A 174 -5.59 -5.85 15.13
N ILE A 175 -5.94 -6.57 14.06
CA ILE A 175 -7.34 -6.82 13.69
C ILE A 175 -8.06 -7.52 14.82
N ASN A 176 -7.48 -8.60 15.38
CA ASN A 176 -8.07 -9.36 16.48
C ASN A 176 -8.21 -8.52 17.76
N SER A 177 -7.27 -7.62 18.05
CA SER A 177 -7.36 -6.74 19.22
C SER A 177 -8.48 -5.72 19.08
N VAL A 178 -8.69 -5.18 17.86
CA VAL A 178 -9.75 -4.21 17.61
C VAL A 178 -11.14 -4.87 17.53
N ARG A 179 -11.22 -6.09 17.04
CA ARG A 179 -12.47 -6.87 16.97
C ARG A 179 -13.09 -7.21 18.34
N LYS A 180 -12.33 -7.07 19.43
CA LYS A 180 -12.85 -7.17 20.79
C LYS A 180 -13.85 -6.06 21.13
N PHE A 181 -13.81 -4.93 20.41
CA PHE A 181 -14.74 -3.84 20.57
C PHE A 181 -15.92 -4.01 19.64
N GLU A 182 -17.10 -4.04 20.23
CA GLU A 182 -18.38 -4.20 19.53
C GLU A 182 -18.59 -3.07 18.51
N LEU A 183 -19.26 -3.42 17.43
CA LEU A 183 -19.84 -2.49 16.46
C LEU A 183 -21.34 -2.44 16.65
N ASN A 184 -21.94 -1.35 16.21
CA ASN A 184 -23.38 -1.27 16.10
C ASN A 184 -23.88 -2.27 15.01
N GLU A 185 -25.09 -2.77 15.15
CA GLU A 185 -25.64 -3.92 14.38
C GLU A 185 -25.65 -3.66 12.87
N ARG A 186 -25.77 -2.40 12.44
CA ARG A 186 -25.77 -2.03 11.02
C ARG A 186 -24.41 -1.60 10.48
N ALA A 187 -23.43 -1.41 11.35
CA ALA A 187 -22.08 -1.01 10.93
C ALA A 187 -21.40 -2.07 10.06
N ARG A 188 -20.52 -1.61 9.20
CA ARG A 188 -19.68 -2.46 8.35
C ARG A 188 -18.24 -2.49 8.87
N GLU A 189 -17.59 -3.63 8.78
CA GLU A 189 -16.15 -3.73 9.03
C GLU A 189 -15.42 -4.16 7.78
N ILE A 190 -14.34 -3.42 7.44
CA ILE A 190 -13.41 -3.75 6.36
C ILE A 190 -12.02 -3.89 6.97
N THR A 191 -11.38 -5.02 6.72
CA THR A 191 -10.05 -5.31 7.25
C THR A 191 -9.04 -5.50 6.14
N PHE A 192 -7.97 -4.71 6.16
CA PHE A 192 -6.81 -4.88 5.30
C PHE A 192 -5.72 -5.58 6.10
N SER A 193 -5.76 -6.90 6.05
CA SER A 193 -4.86 -7.78 6.81
C SER A 193 -3.47 -7.85 6.18
N ASP A 194 -2.59 -8.61 6.79
CA ASP A 194 -1.28 -8.92 6.23
C ASP A 194 -1.41 -9.73 4.94
N ARG A 195 -0.79 -9.23 3.86
CA ARG A 195 -0.87 -9.80 2.51
C ARG A 195 0.51 -10.00 1.92
N TYR A 196 0.58 -10.82 0.89
CA TYR A 196 1.80 -11.13 0.15
C TYR A 196 1.62 -10.84 -1.34
N SER A 197 2.67 -10.40 -2.01
CA SER A 197 2.63 -10.11 -3.45
C SER A 197 3.83 -10.68 -4.17
N LEU A 198 3.64 -11.00 -5.44
CA LEU A 198 4.66 -11.58 -6.30
C LEU A 198 4.76 -10.87 -7.65
N CYS A 199 5.89 -11.07 -8.30
CA CYS A 199 6.17 -10.57 -9.64
C CYS A 199 6.46 -11.74 -10.58
N VAL A 200 5.86 -11.76 -11.78
CA VAL A 200 6.13 -12.77 -12.81
C VAL A 200 6.72 -12.10 -14.05
N ILE A 201 7.95 -12.47 -14.39
CA ILE A 201 8.66 -11.93 -15.56
C ILE A 201 8.87 -13.04 -16.59
N ASN A 202 8.35 -12.83 -17.79
CA ASN A 202 8.52 -13.77 -18.89
C ASN A 202 9.86 -13.55 -19.59
N PHE A 203 10.79 -14.50 -19.47
CA PHE A 203 12.09 -14.47 -20.12
C PHE A 203 12.01 -14.36 -21.64
N ASP A 204 11.04 -15.02 -22.27
CA ASP A 204 10.92 -15.06 -23.72
C ASP A 204 10.54 -13.70 -24.30
N LYS A 205 9.90 -12.85 -23.48
CA LYS A 205 9.48 -11.49 -23.84
C LYS A 205 10.50 -10.41 -23.45
N LEU A 206 11.51 -10.75 -22.67
CA LEU A 206 12.62 -9.84 -22.41
C LEU A 206 13.53 -9.78 -23.65
N PRO A 207 13.85 -8.59 -24.17
CA PRO A 207 14.75 -8.46 -25.31
C PRO A 207 16.18 -8.87 -24.95
N LYS A 208 16.98 -9.33 -25.94
CA LYS A 208 18.38 -9.64 -25.70
C LYS A 208 19.20 -8.39 -25.38
N ASN A 209 19.01 -7.30 -26.13
CA ASN A 209 19.78 -6.05 -26.01
C ASN A 209 18.91 -4.83 -26.33
N ASN A 210 18.07 -4.39 -25.39
CA ASN A 210 17.35 -3.13 -25.52
C ASN A 210 17.45 -2.34 -24.21
N LYS A 211 18.38 -1.41 -24.18
CA LYS A 211 18.69 -0.60 -22.97
C LYS A 211 17.48 0.17 -22.46
N ASP A 212 16.63 0.70 -23.34
CA ASP A 212 15.50 1.54 -22.94
C ASP A 212 14.39 0.72 -22.27
N ILE A 213 14.14 -0.49 -22.77
CA ILE A 213 13.17 -1.41 -22.14
C ILE A 213 13.66 -1.80 -20.75
N TYR A 214 14.94 -2.18 -20.60
CA TYR A 214 15.49 -2.54 -19.28
C TYR A 214 15.52 -1.36 -18.31
N LYS A 215 15.87 -0.16 -18.77
CA LYS A 215 15.81 1.06 -17.93
C LYS A 215 14.41 1.37 -17.46
N LYS A 216 13.43 1.30 -18.38
CA LYS A 216 12.03 1.50 -18.04
C LYS A 216 11.54 0.45 -17.05
N LEU A 217 11.80 -0.83 -17.33
CA LEU A 217 11.39 -1.94 -16.47
C LEU A 217 12.02 -1.83 -15.08
N ALA A 218 13.30 -1.44 -14.99
CA ALA A 218 14.00 -1.21 -13.74
C ALA A 218 13.39 -0.05 -12.93
N LEU A 219 13.04 1.05 -13.60
CA LEU A 219 12.36 2.18 -12.94
C LEU A 219 10.97 1.80 -12.46
N ASP A 220 10.22 1.06 -13.27
CA ASP A 220 8.88 0.58 -12.92
C ASP A 220 8.96 -0.40 -11.74
N PHE A 221 9.94 -1.30 -11.72
CA PHE A 221 10.19 -2.22 -10.60
C PHE A 221 10.62 -1.49 -9.32
N TYR A 222 11.47 -0.46 -9.45
CA TYR A 222 11.83 0.43 -8.35
C TYR A 222 10.59 1.08 -7.72
N ASN A 223 9.67 1.55 -8.55
CA ASN A 223 8.43 2.18 -8.07
C ASN A 223 7.54 1.19 -7.29
N ASP A 224 7.52 -0.08 -7.65
CA ASP A 224 6.74 -1.11 -6.96
C ASP A 224 7.37 -1.57 -5.64
N THR A 225 8.67 -1.32 -5.43
CA THR A 225 9.43 -1.92 -4.33
C THR A 225 10.06 -0.88 -3.41
N TYR A 226 10.97 -0.05 -3.92
CA TYR A 226 11.84 0.82 -3.11
C TYR A 226 11.18 2.09 -2.60
N LEU A 227 10.12 2.61 -3.25
CA LEU A 227 9.45 3.85 -2.82
C LEU A 227 8.91 3.81 -1.39
N VAL A 228 8.65 2.61 -0.86
CA VAL A 228 8.12 2.37 0.49
C VAL A 228 8.92 1.27 1.20
N ASP A 229 10.23 1.17 0.93
CA ASP A 229 11.14 0.17 1.53
C ASP A 229 10.63 -1.27 1.41
N GLN A 230 9.86 -1.58 0.35
CA GLN A 230 9.20 -2.87 0.14
C GLN A 230 8.18 -3.25 1.24
N ASN A 231 7.68 -2.27 2.01
CA ASN A 231 6.74 -2.50 3.13
C ASN A 231 5.27 -2.55 2.70
N ALA A 232 4.93 -2.20 1.46
CA ALA A 232 3.55 -2.28 1.00
C ALA A 232 3.12 -3.74 0.80
N CYS A 233 1.89 -4.08 1.17
CA CYS A 233 1.32 -5.41 0.92
C CYS A 233 1.32 -5.77 -0.58
N SER A 234 1.29 -4.77 -1.45
CA SER A 234 1.34 -4.92 -2.90
C SER A 234 2.75 -4.96 -3.49
N SER A 235 3.79 -4.67 -2.70
CA SER A 235 5.18 -4.79 -3.15
C SER A 235 5.57 -6.26 -3.30
N PRO A 236 6.13 -6.69 -4.43
CA PRO A 236 6.55 -8.07 -4.62
C PRO A 236 7.77 -8.42 -3.75
N HIS A 237 7.68 -9.58 -3.08
CA HIS A 237 8.79 -10.21 -2.36
C HIS A 237 9.38 -11.39 -3.14
N LEU A 238 8.52 -12.10 -3.90
CA LEU A 238 8.89 -13.23 -4.73
C LEU A 238 8.88 -12.83 -6.21
N ILE A 239 9.96 -13.14 -6.91
CA ILE A 239 10.08 -12.93 -8.35
C ILE A 239 10.13 -14.28 -9.03
N ILE A 240 9.15 -14.55 -9.86
CA ILE A 240 9.07 -15.73 -10.70
C ILE A 240 9.62 -15.39 -12.09
N TRP A 241 10.69 -16.04 -12.45
CA TRP A 241 11.26 -16.01 -13.77
C TRP A 241 10.64 -17.13 -14.61
N TYR A 242 9.70 -16.76 -15.48
CA TYR A 242 8.94 -17.73 -16.26
C TYR A 242 9.57 -17.96 -17.63
N GLY A 243 9.63 -19.24 -18.05
CA GLY A 243 10.15 -19.67 -19.35
C GLY A 243 11.53 -20.31 -19.26
N LYS A 244 12.22 -20.42 -20.38
CA LYS A 244 13.56 -20.99 -20.42
C LYS A 244 14.54 -20.07 -19.69
N ASN A 245 15.22 -20.61 -18.67
CA ASN A 245 16.15 -19.81 -17.85
C ASN A 245 17.20 -19.10 -18.72
N ASN A 246 17.40 -17.83 -18.43
CA ASN A 246 18.37 -16.98 -19.13
C ASN A 246 19.08 -16.07 -18.14
N GLU A 247 20.23 -16.51 -17.66
CA GLU A 247 21.04 -15.81 -16.65
C GLU A 247 21.57 -14.45 -17.15
N GLU A 248 21.81 -14.28 -18.44
CA GLU A 248 22.27 -13.00 -19.00
C GLU A 248 21.16 -11.94 -18.91
N LYS A 249 19.91 -12.30 -19.31
CA LYS A 249 18.76 -11.40 -19.18
C LYS A 249 18.48 -11.04 -17.71
N LYS A 250 18.64 -12.01 -16.81
CA LYS A 250 18.49 -11.80 -15.36
C LYS A 250 19.54 -10.85 -14.83
N LYS A 251 20.82 -11.05 -15.18
CA LYS A 251 21.92 -10.15 -14.82
C LYS A 251 21.67 -8.74 -15.36
N LEU A 252 21.20 -8.62 -16.61
CA LEU A 252 20.92 -7.34 -17.23
C LEU A 252 19.78 -6.60 -16.51
N PHE A 253 18.72 -7.32 -16.13
CA PHE A 253 17.63 -6.75 -15.34
C PHE A 253 18.14 -6.20 -14.00
N TRP A 254 18.83 -7.02 -13.21
CA TRP A 254 19.32 -6.59 -11.89
C TRP A 254 20.36 -5.48 -11.95
N LYS A 255 21.20 -5.48 -12.98
CA LYS A 255 22.13 -4.37 -13.23
C LYS A 255 21.38 -3.05 -13.44
N ASN A 256 20.36 -3.03 -14.29
CA ASN A 256 19.56 -1.82 -14.52
C ASN A 256 18.78 -1.40 -13.26
N VAL A 257 18.27 -2.35 -12.48
CA VAL A 257 17.64 -2.05 -11.18
C VAL A 257 18.64 -1.41 -10.24
N LEU A 258 19.87 -1.96 -10.13
CA LEU A 258 20.94 -1.40 -9.32
C LEU A 258 21.27 0.04 -9.72
N ASP A 259 21.37 0.32 -11.02
CA ASP A 259 21.67 1.66 -11.53
C ASP A 259 20.58 2.68 -11.10
N VAL A 260 19.31 2.29 -11.15
CA VAL A 260 18.19 3.13 -10.69
C VAL A 260 18.22 3.32 -9.17
N VAL A 261 18.46 2.24 -8.43
CA VAL A 261 18.48 2.26 -6.95
C VAL A 261 19.60 3.14 -6.44
N LYS A 262 20.81 3.05 -7.00
CA LYS A 262 21.95 3.93 -6.65
C LYS A 262 21.63 5.43 -6.81
N LEU A 263 20.84 5.77 -7.79
CA LEU A 263 20.50 7.17 -8.08
C LEU A 263 19.38 7.73 -7.21
N LYS A 264 18.48 6.85 -6.70
CA LYS A 264 17.19 7.30 -6.16
C LYS A 264 16.90 6.85 -4.75
N TYR A 265 17.58 5.81 -4.25
CA TYR A 265 17.27 5.19 -2.97
C TYR A 265 18.32 5.47 -1.93
N ASP A 266 17.88 5.96 -0.80
CA ASP A 266 18.72 6.19 0.37
C ASP A 266 18.42 5.08 1.40
N LEU A 267 19.31 4.08 1.46
CA LEU A 267 19.18 2.96 2.37
C LEU A 267 19.64 3.39 3.77
N SER A 268 18.70 3.48 4.71
CA SER A 268 19.06 3.81 6.09
C SER A 268 19.93 2.73 6.73
N GLU A 269 20.85 3.13 7.61
CA GLU A 269 21.76 2.23 8.34
C GLU A 269 20.99 1.11 9.06
N ARG A 270 19.91 1.48 9.72
CA ARG A 270 19.04 0.51 10.42
C ARG A 270 18.51 -0.56 9.46
N LEU A 271 17.95 -0.14 8.31
CA LEU A 271 17.38 -1.09 7.33
C LEU A 271 18.46 -1.93 6.68
N ALA A 272 19.69 -1.39 6.51
CA ALA A 272 20.84 -2.14 6.03
C ALA A 272 21.21 -3.29 6.98
N VAL A 273 21.25 -3.01 8.29
CA VAL A 273 21.51 -4.03 9.32
C VAL A 273 20.39 -5.07 9.39
N GLU A 274 19.12 -4.64 9.42
CA GLU A 274 17.96 -5.54 9.43
C GLU A 274 17.98 -6.48 8.21
N LYS A 275 18.28 -5.96 7.03
CA LYS A 275 18.37 -6.73 5.79
C LYS A 275 19.51 -7.76 5.81
N TYR A 276 20.69 -7.38 6.31
CA TYR A 276 21.82 -8.28 6.42
C TYR A 276 21.58 -9.39 7.46
N TYR A 277 20.98 -9.03 8.59
CA TYR A 277 20.55 -10.01 9.60
C TYR A 277 19.58 -11.04 9.00
N GLU A 278 18.59 -10.59 8.26
CA GLU A 278 17.64 -11.49 7.59
C GLU A 278 18.32 -12.41 6.58
N LEU A 279 19.29 -11.90 5.81
CA LEU A 279 20.09 -12.73 4.91
C LEU A 279 20.80 -13.86 5.68
N CYS A 280 21.52 -13.52 6.75
CA CYS A 280 22.23 -14.50 7.57
C CYS A 280 21.27 -15.53 8.18
N ASN A 281 20.13 -15.06 8.69
CA ASN A 281 19.08 -15.92 9.24
C ASN A 281 18.57 -16.91 8.19
N GLN A 282 18.20 -16.44 7.00
CA GLN A 282 17.69 -17.29 5.93
C GLN A 282 18.74 -18.30 5.44
N LEU A 283 20.00 -17.91 5.33
CA LEU A 283 21.08 -18.80 4.90
C LEU A 283 21.39 -19.87 5.95
N SER A 284 21.22 -19.58 7.24
CA SER A 284 21.50 -20.51 8.33
C SER A 284 20.34 -21.45 8.64
N THR A 285 19.08 -21.02 8.40
CA THR A 285 17.90 -21.77 8.81
C THR A 285 17.18 -22.47 7.67
N SER A 286 17.31 -21.99 6.43
CA SER A 286 16.55 -22.51 5.29
C SER A 286 17.37 -23.41 4.38
N ASN A 287 16.97 -24.68 4.29
CA ASN A 287 17.52 -25.62 3.32
C ASN A 287 16.99 -25.42 1.88
N ASN A 288 16.03 -24.50 1.68
CA ASN A 288 15.39 -24.23 0.39
C ASN A 288 16.14 -23.23 -0.49
N ILE A 289 17.26 -22.66 -0.01
CA ILE A 289 18.06 -21.71 -0.77
C ILE A 289 19.06 -22.47 -1.65
N LYS A 290 19.08 -22.16 -2.94
CA LYS A 290 20.03 -22.71 -3.92
C LYS A 290 21.32 -21.89 -3.97
N ASN A 291 21.19 -20.57 -4.06
CA ASN A 291 22.28 -19.60 -4.03
C ASN A 291 21.77 -18.20 -3.67
N GLU A 292 22.68 -17.36 -3.23
CA GLU A 292 22.42 -15.93 -3.06
C GLU A 292 23.22 -15.12 -4.08
N LYS A 293 22.71 -13.92 -4.38
CA LYS A 293 23.45 -12.87 -5.10
C LYS A 293 23.25 -11.54 -4.40
N ARG A 294 24.32 -10.80 -4.25
CA ARG A 294 24.32 -9.46 -3.68
C ARG A 294 24.86 -8.46 -4.70
N TYR A 295 24.12 -7.39 -4.88
CA TYR A 295 24.53 -6.27 -5.70
C TYR A 295 24.75 -5.09 -4.76
N GLU A 296 25.99 -4.99 -4.27
CA GLU A 296 26.36 -4.11 -3.16
C GLU A 296 25.48 -4.37 -1.92
N ASN A 297 25.19 -3.33 -1.13
CA ASN A 297 24.21 -3.46 -0.04
C ASN A 297 22.80 -3.03 -0.45
N LEU A 298 22.53 -2.87 -1.74
CA LEU A 298 21.26 -2.32 -2.25
C LEU A 298 20.28 -3.41 -2.69
N ILE A 299 20.77 -4.54 -3.23
CA ILE A 299 19.94 -5.63 -3.70
C ILE A 299 20.48 -6.96 -3.20
N TYR A 300 19.65 -7.73 -2.52
CA TYR A 300 19.89 -9.13 -2.18
C TYR A 300 18.87 -10.01 -2.85
N THR A 301 19.30 -11.09 -3.48
CA THR A 301 18.41 -12.09 -4.08
C THR A 301 18.76 -13.48 -3.58
N LEU A 302 17.76 -14.22 -3.13
CA LEU A 302 17.86 -15.62 -2.75
C LEU A 302 17.13 -16.48 -3.77
N ASN A 303 17.85 -17.29 -4.52
CA ASN A 303 17.29 -18.21 -5.50
C ASN A 303 16.83 -19.49 -4.77
N LEU A 304 15.56 -19.84 -4.89
CA LEU A 304 14.94 -20.96 -4.23
C LEU A 304 15.14 -22.26 -5.02
N LYS A 305 15.23 -23.41 -4.32
CA LYS A 305 15.22 -24.73 -4.92
C LYS A 305 13.81 -25.14 -5.35
N SER A 306 12.80 -24.75 -4.57
CA SER A 306 11.39 -25.07 -4.80
C SER A 306 10.48 -23.97 -4.25
N LEU A 307 9.25 -23.91 -4.75
CA LEU A 307 8.17 -23.13 -4.14
C LEU A 307 7.47 -24.01 -3.08
N VAL A 308 7.31 -23.46 -1.89
CA VAL A 308 6.64 -24.10 -0.75
C VAL A 308 5.30 -23.43 -0.46
N THR A 309 4.40 -24.12 0.22
CA THR A 309 3.02 -23.61 0.47
C THR A 309 2.98 -22.36 1.36
N ASP A 310 3.98 -22.18 2.21
CA ASP A 310 4.14 -21.03 3.11
C ASP A 310 5.06 -19.93 2.57
N MET A 311 5.16 -19.81 1.24
CA MET A 311 5.97 -18.76 0.58
C MET A 311 5.67 -17.36 1.10
N ASP A 312 4.47 -17.12 1.62
CA ASP A 312 4.08 -15.84 2.20
C ASP A 312 4.81 -15.49 3.51
N SER A 313 5.55 -16.43 4.10
CA SER A 313 6.47 -16.20 5.20
C SER A 313 7.83 -15.65 4.75
N PHE A 314 8.19 -15.83 3.48
CA PHE A 314 9.46 -15.39 2.88
C PHE A 314 9.38 -13.92 2.47
N ARG A 315 9.71 -13.02 3.39
CA ARG A 315 9.59 -11.57 3.18
C ARG A 315 10.93 -10.88 3.30
N GLY A 316 11.19 -9.98 2.37
CA GLY A 316 12.33 -9.09 2.42
C GLY A 316 11.91 -7.63 2.54
N LYS A 317 12.85 -6.75 2.87
CA LYS A 317 12.70 -5.31 2.93
C LYS A 317 13.92 -4.63 2.33
N GLY A 318 13.73 -3.40 1.84
CA GLY A 318 14.84 -2.58 1.38
C GLY A 318 15.65 -3.22 0.24
N GLY A 319 14.99 -3.91 -0.68
CA GLY A 319 15.66 -4.57 -1.81
C GLY A 319 16.13 -6.00 -1.52
N PHE A 320 15.37 -6.74 -0.74
CA PHE A 320 15.60 -8.17 -0.49
C PHE A 320 14.52 -8.99 -1.18
N PHE A 321 14.90 -9.87 -2.10
CA PHE A 321 13.99 -10.61 -2.96
C PHE A 321 14.26 -12.10 -2.95
N TYR A 322 13.20 -12.89 -3.04
CA TYR A 322 13.27 -14.32 -3.33
C TYR A 322 13.02 -14.53 -4.81
N GLU A 323 13.74 -15.46 -5.42
CA GLU A 323 13.63 -15.75 -6.85
C GLU A 323 13.38 -17.24 -7.09
N PHE A 324 12.56 -17.53 -8.09
CA PHE A 324 12.36 -18.90 -8.55
C PHE A 324 12.22 -18.94 -10.08
N ASN A 325 12.81 -19.94 -10.72
CA ASN A 325 12.72 -20.15 -12.16
C ASN A 325 11.78 -21.31 -12.45
N THR A 326 10.78 -21.11 -13.29
CA THR A 326 9.89 -22.17 -13.76
C THR A 326 9.38 -21.91 -15.16
N SER A 327 9.07 -22.99 -15.89
CA SER A 327 8.30 -22.94 -17.14
C SER A 327 6.86 -23.41 -16.98
N LYS A 328 6.43 -23.70 -15.74
CA LYS A 328 5.12 -24.30 -15.45
C LYS A 328 4.30 -23.36 -14.56
N MET A 329 3.16 -22.90 -15.05
CA MET A 329 2.23 -22.08 -14.24
C MET A 329 1.65 -22.87 -13.05
N SER A 330 1.59 -24.19 -13.15
CA SER A 330 1.14 -25.06 -12.05
C SER A 330 2.00 -24.92 -10.78
N ASP A 331 3.29 -24.57 -10.92
CA ASP A 331 4.13 -24.34 -9.73
C ASP A 331 3.69 -23.08 -8.98
N ILE A 332 3.27 -22.04 -9.71
CA ILE A 332 2.73 -20.80 -9.13
C ILE A 332 1.36 -21.08 -8.50
N ALA A 333 0.52 -21.89 -9.15
CA ALA A 333 -0.80 -22.23 -8.63
C ALA A 333 -0.76 -22.85 -7.24
N LYS A 334 0.25 -23.71 -6.98
CA LYS A 334 0.42 -24.45 -5.71
C LYS A 334 0.64 -23.55 -4.50
N ILE A 335 1.22 -22.35 -4.68
CA ILE A 335 1.55 -21.44 -3.58
C ILE A 335 0.47 -20.38 -3.32
N ILE A 336 -0.41 -20.14 -4.31
CA ILE A 336 -1.41 -19.08 -4.19
C ILE A 336 -2.48 -19.46 -3.18
N ASN A 337 -2.65 -18.65 -2.17
CA ASN A 337 -3.66 -18.75 -1.14
C ASN A 337 -4.28 -17.37 -0.83
N LYS A 338 -5.21 -17.30 0.11
CA LYS A 338 -5.92 -16.05 0.46
C LYS A 338 -5.03 -14.89 0.93
N LYS A 339 -3.76 -15.13 1.26
CA LYS A 339 -2.83 -14.07 1.65
C LYS A 339 -2.24 -13.32 0.45
N TYR A 340 -2.32 -13.89 -0.76
CA TYR A 340 -1.80 -13.24 -1.95
C TYR A 340 -2.70 -12.09 -2.39
N GLN A 341 -2.11 -10.90 -2.61
CA GLN A 341 -2.85 -9.69 -3.00
C GLN A 341 -2.59 -9.28 -4.44
N THR A 342 -1.34 -8.96 -4.77
CA THR A 342 -0.99 -8.38 -6.06
C THR A 342 -0.02 -9.29 -6.81
N LEU A 343 -0.36 -9.58 -8.07
CA LEU A 343 0.54 -10.15 -9.05
C LEU A 343 0.95 -9.04 -10.01
N THR A 344 2.23 -8.66 -9.98
CA THR A 344 2.81 -7.79 -11.00
C THR A 344 3.42 -8.64 -12.10
N TYR A 345 3.39 -8.15 -13.35
CA TYR A 345 3.87 -8.95 -14.47
C TYR A 345 4.58 -8.13 -15.55
N TYR A 346 5.46 -8.82 -16.28
CA TYR A 346 6.05 -8.35 -17.53
C TYR A 346 6.02 -9.45 -18.58
N GLY A 347 5.67 -9.07 -19.82
CA GLY A 347 5.67 -9.99 -20.97
C GLY A 347 4.48 -10.93 -21.05
N PHE A 348 3.38 -10.59 -20.36
CA PHE A 348 2.11 -11.30 -20.42
C PHE A 348 0.96 -10.35 -20.78
N ASN A 349 -0.19 -10.93 -21.10
CA ASN A 349 -1.46 -10.23 -21.16
C ASN A 349 -2.20 -10.43 -19.82
N LYS A 350 -2.91 -9.40 -19.34
CA LYS A 350 -3.71 -9.47 -18.12
C LYS A 350 -4.75 -10.60 -18.15
N ASN A 351 -5.35 -10.84 -19.31
CA ASN A 351 -6.35 -11.89 -19.48
C ASN A 351 -5.75 -13.29 -19.31
N PHE A 352 -4.47 -13.50 -19.63
CA PHE A 352 -3.77 -14.75 -19.36
C PHE A 352 -3.84 -15.11 -17.87
N PHE A 353 -3.52 -14.16 -17.00
CA PHE A 353 -3.58 -14.41 -15.55
C PHE A 353 -5.01 -14.54 -15.03
N LYS A 354 -5.98 -13.83 -15.63
CA LYS A 354 -7.39 -14.03 -15.27
C LYS A 354 -7.83 -15.47 -15.56
N SER A 355 -7.58 -15.96 -16.77
CA SER A 355 -7.87 -17.36 -17.13
C SER A 355 -7.13 -18.32 -16.20
N PHE A 356 -5.84 -18.10 -15.95
CA PHE A 356 -5.06 -18.91 -15.02
C PHE A 356 -5.69 -19.01 -13.61
N LEU A 357 -6.18 -17.89 -13.07
CA LEU A 357 -6.85 -17.90 -11.75
C LEU A 357 -8.18 -18.66 -11.78
N PHE A 358 -8.99 -18.45 -12.82
CA PHE A 358 -10.29 -19.11 -12.96
C PHE A 358 -10.15 -20.61 -13.25
N ASP A 359 -9.28 -20.99 -14.19
CA ASP A 359 -9.08 -22.40 -14.60
C ASP A 359 -8.54 -23.28 -13.46
N ASN A 360 -7.84 -22.65 -12.50
CA ASN A 360 -7.28 -23.34 -11.34
C ASN A 360 -8.07 -23.07 -10.03
N ASN A 361 -9.20 -22.36 -10.08
CA ASN A 361 -10.02 -21.98 -8.91
C ASN A 361 -9.21 -21.37 -7.76
N LEU A 362 -8.25 -20.49 -8.08
CA LEU A 362 -7.33 -19.94 -7.10
C LEU A 362 -8.00 -18.86 -6.23
N LYS A 363 -7.87 -18.99 -4.92
CA LYS A 363 -8.32 -18.00 -3.94
C LYS A 363 -7.14 -17.12 -3.54
N GLY A 364 -7.15 -15.90 -3.98
CA GLY A 364 -6.10 -14.89 -3.77
C GLY A 364 -5.80 -14.19 -5.08
N ILE A 365 -4.86 -13.26 -5.04
CA ILE A 365 -4.52 -12.35 -6.14
C ILE A 365 -5.72 -11.46 -6.53
N ASP A 366 -5.99 -10.51 -5.67
CA ASP A 366 -7.07 -9.54 -5.88
C ASP A 366 -6.73 -8.52 -6.98
N ARG A 367 -5.44 -8.37 -7.30
CA ARG A 367 -4.96 -7.45 -8.32
C ARG A 367 -3.94 -8.07 -9.25
N ILE A 368 -4.15 -7.87 -10.56
CA ILE A 368 -3.22 -8.23 -11.62
C ILE A 368 -2.87 -6.96 -12.38
N VAL A 369 -1.61 -6.53 -12.30
CA VAL A 369 -1.15 -5.26 -12.87
C VAL A 369 0.24 -5.39 -13.50
N PRO A 370 0.57 -4.62 -14.55
CA PRO A 370 1.95 -4.59 -15.04
C PRO A 370 2.92 -4.07 -13.97
N ILE A 371 4.19 -4.45 -14.07
CA ILE A 371 5.26 -3.88 -13.23
C ILE A 371 5.21 -2.35 -13.31
N GLY A 372 5.41 -1.67 -12.19
CA GLY A 372 5.29 -0.21 -12.04
C GLY A 372 3.91 0.26 -11.60
N LYS A 373 2.97 -0.67 -11.34
CA LYS A 373 1.60 -0.38 -10.97
C LYS A 373 1.15 -1.01 -9.63
N ALA A 374 2.07 -1.59 -8.88
CA ALA A 374 1.75 -2.23 -7.61
C ALA A 374 1.21 -1.23 -6.57
N LEU A 375 1.77 -0.02 -6.53
CA LEU A 375 1.39 1.02 -5.57
C LEU A 375 0.25 1.94 -6.07
N ASP A 376 -0.29 1.72 -7.27
CA ASP A 376 -1.42 2.51 -7.79
C ASP A 376 -2.71 2.11 -7.06
N ILE A 377 -3.00 2.77 -5.94
CA ILE A 377 -4.23 2.53 -5.17
C ILE A 377 -5.45 3.05 -5.93
N GLY A 378 -6.52 2.26 -6.00
CA GLY A 378 -7.76 2.53 -6.72
C GLY A 378 -9.00 2.39 -5.86
N LEU A 379 -10.18 2.49 -6.50
CA LEU A 379 -11.49 2.32 -5.84
C LEU A 379 -11.73 0.88 -5.36
N VAL A 380 -11.16 -0.07 -6.07
CA VAL A 380 -11.15 -1.48 -5.66
C VAL A 380 -9.76 -1.80 -5.17
N TRP A 381 -9.66 -2.22 -3.93
CA TRP A 381 -8.41 -2.55 -3.28
C TRP A 381 -8.59 -3.75 -2.37
N ASP A 382 -7.66 -4.70 -2.44
CA ASP A 382 -7.63 -5.88 -1.57
C ASP A 382 -8.93 -6.71 -1.59
N GLY A 383 -9.62 -6.72 -2.74
CA GLY A 383 -10.89 -7.43 -2.90
C GLY A 383 -12.14 -6.65 -2.44
N TYR A 384 -11.96 -5.41 -1.99
CA TYR A 384 -13.06 -4.53 -1.56
C TYR A 384 -13.30 -3.38 -2.52
#